data_15da42518e186cf9b6b3704bc3f078de
#
_entry.id   15da42518e186cf9b6b3704bc3f078de
#
_cell.length_a   1.000
_cell.length_b   1.000
_cell.length_c   1.000
_cell.angle_alpha   90.00
_cell.angle_beta   90.00
_cell.angle_gamma   90.00
#
_symmetry.space_group_name_H-M   'P 1'
#
loop_
_entity.id
_entity.type
_entity.pdbx_description
1 polymer ?
#
loop_
_entity_poly.entity_id
_entity_poly.type
_entity_poly.pdbx_seq_one_letter_code
_entity_poly.pdbx_strand_id
1 'polypeptide(L)'
;MCVHDENGAVGVGIGHKRAGISFRGLLKQLEIDPGQAPDRAVHHGGPVEPGRGFVLHSTDWGGQDSLQVNGPKGELFSMTGTIDVLRAIAEGKGPSKWIVALGYAGWGEGQLDEEMTRHGWFAADCEQKILFDTPSDERWAAAFNAEGIDPRLLATETGAA
;
A
#
# COMPACT_ATOMS: atom_id res chain seq x y z
N MET A 1 -1.42 4.89 4.64
CA MET A 1 -1.64 6.30 4.28
C MET A 1 -0.35 6.83 3.69
N CYS A 2 -0.40 7.54 2.56
CA CYS A 2 0.77 8.08 1.88
C CYS A 2 0.90 9.58 2.06
N VAL A 3 -0.22 10.30 2.00
CA VAL A 3 -0.31 11.75 2.24
C VAL A 3 -1.55 12.02 3.05
N HIS A 4 -1.47 12.93 4.01
CA HIS A 4 -2.61 13.50 4.73
C HIS A 4 -2.24 14.90 5.16
N ASP A 5 -2.85 15.89 4.55
CA ASP A 5 -2.61 17.32 4.79
C ASP A 5 -3.91 18.13 4.68
N GLU A 6 -3.79 19.44 4.72
CA GLU A 6 -4.93 20.37 4.61
C GLU A 6 -5.71 20.27 3.28
N ASN A 7 -5.11 19.74 2.23
CA ASN A 7 -5.73 19.59 0.92
C ASN A 7 -6.46 18.25 0.76
N GLY A 8 -6.28 17.32 1.69
CA GLY A 8 -6.91 16.01 1.70
C GLY A 8 -5.96 14.87 2.03
N ALA A 9 -6.34 13.66 1.62
CA ALA A 9 -5.52 12.49 1.89
C ALA A 9 -5.47 11.52 0.71
N VAL A 10 -4.38 10.79 0.61
CA VAL A 10 -4.17 9.70 -0.35
C VAL A 10 -3.66 8.46 0.37
N GLY A 11 -4.32 7.34 0.13
CA GLY A 11 -3.94 6.04 0.66
C GLY A 11 -3.91 4.96 -0.41
N VAL A 12 -3.10 3.94 -0.18
CA VAL A 12 -3.02 2.77 -1.06
C VAL A 12 -3.36 1.52 -0.25
N GLY A 13 -4.36 0.77 -0.73
CA GLY A 13 -4.76 -0.50 -0.14
C GLY A 13 -3.68 -1.57 -0.33
N ILE A 14 -3.38 -2.33 0.73
CA ILE A 14 -2.37 -3.38 0.72
C ILE A 14 -2.85 -4.69 1.37
N GLY A 15 -4.12 -4.74 1.77
CA GLY A 15 -4.72 -5.90 2.44
C GLY A 15 -5.31 -6.93 1.47
N HIS A 16 -5.70 -6.52 0.27
CA HIS A 16 -6.40 -7.38 -0.68
C HIS A 16 -5.62 -7.57 -1.98
N LYS A 17 -5.43 -8.80 -2.38
CA LYS A 17 -4.84 -9.16 -3.68
C LYS A 17 -5.86 -8.94 -4.79
N ARG A 18 -5.41 -8.41 -5.92
CA ARG A 18 -6.24 -8.27 -7.11
C ARG A 18 -6.27 -9.59 -7.88
N ALA A 19 -7.47 -10.13 -8.08
CA ALA A 19 -7.62 -11.36 -8.86
C ALA A 19 -7.29 -11.14 -10.35
N GLY A 20 -6.80 -12.17 -11.02
CA GLY A 20 -6.60 -12.19 -12.47
C GLY A 20 -5.34 -11.50 -12.99
N ILE A 21 -4.51 -10.91 -12.11
CA ILE A 21 -3.24 -10.31 -12.49
C ILE A 21 -2.16 -10.61 -11.48
N SER A 22 -0.99 -11.00 -11.96
CA SER A 22 0.24 -11.12 -11.18
C SER A 22 1.24 -10.04 -11.59
N PHE A 23 2.29 -9.86 -10.81
CA PHE A 23 3.31 -8.85 -11.13
C PHE A 23 3.98 -9.12 -12.48
N ARG A 24 4.36 -10.37 -12.76
CA ARG A 24 4.94 -10.72 -14.08
C ARG A 24 3.92 -10.55 -15.21
N GLY A 25 2.64 -10.80 -14.95
CA GLY A 25 1.55 -10.53 -15.88
C GLY A 25 1.40 -9.04 -16.18
N LEU A 26 1.49 -8.19 -15.14
CA LEU A 26 1.48 -6.74 -15.28
C LEU A 26 2.65 -6.24 -16.12
N LEU A 27 3.86 -6.71 -15.86
CA LEU A 27 5.05 -6.34 -16.64
C LEU A 27 4.87 -6.68 -18.12
N LYS A 28 4.33 -7.87 -18.44
CA LYS A 28 4.05 -8.28 -19.83
C LYS A 28 3.02 -7.36 -20.51
N GLN A 29 1.97 -6.97 -19.80
CA GLN A 29 0.97 -6.03 -20.33
C GLN A 29 1.56 -4.64 -20.64
N LEU A 30 2.60 -4.24 -19.89
CA LEU A 30 3.34 -3.01 -20.08
C LEU A 30 4.51 -3.15 -21.07
N GLU A 31 4.62 -4.29 -21.76
CA GLU A 31 5.72 -4.61 -22.67
C GLU A 31 7.11 -4.54 -22.03
N ILE A 32 7.18 -4.89 -20.74
CA ILE A 32 8.43 -5.01 -19.97
C ILE A 32 8.76 -6.50 -19.86
N ASP A 33 9.97 -6.89 -20.27
CA ASP A 33 10.47 -8.24 -20.00
C ASP A 33 10.53 -8.46 -18.47
N PRO A 34 9.80 -9.46 -17.93
CA PRO A 34 9.82 -9.74 -16.51
C PRO A 34 11.19 -10.11 -15.93
N GLY A 35 12.14 -10.52 -16.76
CA GLY A 35 13.48 -10.83 -16.35
C GLY A 35 13.55 -11.74 -15.13
N GLN A 36 14.25 -11.28 -14.09
CA GLN A 36 14.43 -11.98 -12.82
C GLN A 36 13.36 -11.64 -11.76
N ALA A 37 12.39 -10.81 -12.10
CA ALA A 37 11.36 -10.40 -11.14
C ALA A 37 10.59 -11.60 -10.58
N PRO A 38 10.43 -11.71 -9.25
CA PRO A 38 9.57 -12.73 -8.65
C PRO A 38 8.12 -12.47 -9.03
N ASP A 39 7.35 -13.54 -9.24
CA ASP A 39 5.93 -13.42 -9.52
C ASP A 39 5.14 -13.22 -8.23
N ARG A 40 4.93 -11.98 -7.85
CA ARG A 40 4.18 -11.58 -6.66
C ARG A 40 2.76 -11.15 -7.00
N ALA A 41 1.92 -11.13 -5.98
CA ALA A 41 0.56 -10.60 -6.10
C ALA A 41 0.58 -9.08 -6.36
N VAL A 42 -0.34 -8.62 -7.17
CA VAL A 42 -0.71 -7.21 -7.31
C VAL A 42 -1.87 -6.93 -6.36
N HIS A 43 -1.84 -5.82 -5.64
CA HIS A 43 -2.87 -5.47 -4.67
C HIS A 43 -3.92 -4.53 -5.26
N HIS A 44 -5.11 -4.57 -4.68
CA HIS A 44 -6.16 -3.59 -4.94
C HIS A 44 -5.89 -2.34 -4.10
N GLY A 45 -5.35 -1.30 -4.73
CA GLY A 45 -4.93 -0.09 -4.04
C GLY A 45 -6.07 0.85 -3.65
N GLY A 46 -7.18 0.80 -4.38
CA GLY A 46 -8.35 1.62 -4.13
C GLY A 46 -9.23 1.83 -5.36
N PRO A 47 -10.34 2.55 -5.20
CA PRO A 47 -11.35 2.73 -6.25
C PRO A 47 -10.97 3.79 -7.31
N VAL A 48 -10.04 4.69 -6.98
CA VAL A 48 -9.66 5.80 -7.86
C VAL A 48 -8.59 5.32 -8.85
N GLU A 49 -8.76 5.63 -10.12
CA GLU A 49 -7.86 5.27 -11.22
C GLU A 49 -7.38 3.79 -11.16
N PRO A 50 -8.28 2.80 -11.27
CA PRO A 50 -7.96 1.40 -11.00
C PRO A 50 -6.92 0.78 -11.95
N GLY A 51 -6.55 1.48 -13.03
CA GLY A 51 -5.47 1.11 -13.94
C GLY A 51 -4.12 1.73 -13.61
N ARG A 52 -4.07 2.71 -12.70
CA ARG A 52 -2.83 3.37 -12.30
C ARG A 52 -2.06 2.54 -11.29
N GLY A 53 -0.80 2.26 -11.61
CA GLY A 53 0.09 1.47 -10.75
C GLY A 53 0.88 2.32 -9.77
N PHE A 54 1.05 1.79 -8.56
CA PHE A 54 1.93 2.32 -7.53
C PHE A 54 2.78 1.20 -6.95
N VAL A 55 4.04 1.50 -6.68
CA VAL A 55 4.94 0.63 -5.95
C VAL A 55 5.30 1.29 -4.63
N LEU A 56 4.92 0.65 -3.53
CA LEU A 56 5.42 1.00 -2.20
C LEU A 56 6.69 0.19 -1.98
N HIS A 57 7.76 0.82 -1.58
CA HIS A 57 9.05 0.15 -1.50
C HIS A 57 9.96 0.70 -0.41
N SER A 58 10.97 -0.12 -0.06
CA SER A 58 12.03 0.30 0.86
C SER A 58 12.84 1.48 0.29
N THR A 59 13.41 2.27 1.19
CA THR A 59 14.10 3.53 0.84
C THR A 59 15.52 3.33 0.29
N ASP A 60 15.95 2.08 0.13
CA ASP A 60 17.23 1.70 -0.49
C ASP A 60 17.26 1.87 -2.02
N TRP A 61 16.14 2.25 -2.61
CA TRP A 61 16.00 2.63 -4.00
C TRP A 61 15.20 3.92 -4.09
N GLY A 62 15.60 4.82 -4.96
CA GLY A 62 14.86 6.07 -5.14
C GLY A 62 15.12 6.68 -6.52
N GLY A 63 14.03 7.08 -7.19
CA GLY A 63 14.01 7.95 -8.36
C GLY A 63 13.61 9.37 -7.98
N GLN A 64 13.73 10.31 -8.92
CA GLN A 64 13.33 11.72 -8.72
C GLN A 64 11.83 11.89 -8.41
N ASP A 65 11.01 10.92 -8.82
CA ASP A 65 9.55 10.93 -8.69
C ASP A 65 9.03 10.03 -7.55
N SER A 66 9.90 9.69 -6.59
CA SER A 66 9.51 8.90 -5.43
C SER A 66 9.01 9.79 -4.30
N LEU A 67 7.77 9.58 -3.86
CA LEU A 67 7.22 10.20 -2.65
C LEU A 67 7.75 9.44 -1.43
N GLN A 68 8.52 10.11 -0.60
CA GLN A 68 9.01 9.55 0.66
C GLN A 68 7.97 9.72 1.77
N VAL A 69 7.65 8.63 2.44
CA VAL A 69 6.73 8.62 3.57
C VAL A 69 7.51 8.34 4.85
N ASN A 70 7.37 9.26 5.80
CA ASN A 70 8.04 9.18 7.09
C ASN A 70 7.07 8.67 8.17
N GLY A 71 7.58 7.87 9.07
CA GLY A 71 6.91 7.45 10.29
C GLY A 71 7.52 8.13 11.52
N PRO A 72 7.05 7.80 12.73
CA PRO A 72 7.56 8.38 13.98
C PRO A 72 9.06 8.16 14.21
N LYS A 73 9.63 7.11 13.60
CA LYS A 73 11.05 6.72 13.74
C LYS A 73 11.92 7.12 12.54
N GLY A 74 11.41 7.97 11.64
CA GLY A 74 12.11 8.39 10.42
C GLY A 74 11.50 7.79 9.15
N GLU A 75 12.33 7.58 8.12
CA GLU A 75 11.88 7.06 6.82
C GLU A 75 11.22 5.69 6.96
N LEU A 76 9.99 5.59 6.50
CA LEU A 76 9.20 4.36 6.59
C LEU A 76 9.20 3.59 5.27
N PHE A 77 8.81 4.25 4.19
CA PHE A 77 8.82 3.71 2.83
C PHE A 77 8.78 4.85 1.80
N SER A 78 9.01 4.49 0.55
CA SER A 78 8.76 5.37 -0.59
C SER A 78 7.63 4.83 -1.45
N MET A 79 6.92 5.71 -2.15
CA MET A 79 5.92 5.37 -3.14
C MET A 79 6.31 5.94 -4.51
N THR A 80 6.36 5.09 -5.52
CA THR A 80 6.71 5.48 -6.89
C THR A 80 5.60 5.05 -7.84
N GLY A 81 5.13 5.97 -8.67
CA GLY A 81 4.09 5.72 -9.68
C GLY A 81 4.60 5.66 -11.12
N THR A 82 5.93 5.65 -11.33
CA THR A 82 6.54 5.63 -12.66
C THR A 82 6.95 4.21 -13.07
N ILE A 83 7.08 3.99 -14.38
CA ILE A 83 7.45 2.69 -14.93
C ILE A 83 8.91 2.29 -14.61
N ASP A 84 9.73 3.23 -14.21
CA ASP A 84 11.16 3.01 -13.97
C ASP A 84 11.41 2.07 -12.79
N VAL A 85 10.59 2.15 -11.74
CA VAL A 85 10.67 1.21 -10.61
C VAL A 85 10.35 -0.22 -11.05
N LEU A 86 9.38 -0.39 -11.96
CA LEU A 86 9.00 -1.70 -12.49
C LEU A 86 10.14 -2.30 -13.34
N ARG A 87 10.77 -1.48 -14.17
CA ARG A 87 11.95 -1.88 -14.95
C ARG A 87 13.13 -2.24 -14.04
N ALA A 88 13.39 -1.42 -13.04
CA ALA A 88 14.46 -1.71 -12.08
C ALA A 88 14.26 -3.04 -11.35
N ILE A 89 13.00 -3.35 -10.94
CA ILE A 89 12.65 -4.64 -10.33
C ILE A 89 12.88 -5.79 -11.33
N ALA A 90 12.45 -5.64 -12.58
CA ALA A 90 12.64 -6.65 -13.63
C ALA A 90 14.12 -6.94 -13.90
N GLU A 91 14.97 -5.92 -13.84
CA GLU A 91 16.43 -6.03 -14.01
C GLU A 91 17.18 -6.52 -12.76
N GLY A 92 16.48 -6.72 -11.64
CA GLY A 92 17.12 -7.09 -10.37
C GLY A 92 17.91 -5.96 -9.71
N LYS A 93 17.62 -4.70 -10.09
CA LYS A 93 18.25 -3.47 -9.57
C LYS A 93 17.26 -2.58 -8.80
N GLY A 94 16.09 -3.09 -8.53
CA GLY A 94 15.03 -2.39 -7.82
C GLY A 94 15.23 -2.39 -6.30
N PRO A 95 14.24 -1.86 -5.56
CA PRO A 95 14.25 -1.88 -4.10
C PRO A 95 14.26 -3.30 -3.55
N SER A 96 14.86 -3.48 -2.38
CA SER A 96 14.96 -4.80 -1.74
C SER A 96 13.60 -5.34 -1.27
N LYS A 97 12.69 -4.44 -0.87
CA LYS A 97 11.33 -4.77 -0.45
C LYS A 97 10.33 -3.90 -1.20
N TRP A 98 9.24 -4.50 -1.69
CA TRP A 98 8.24 -3.78 -2.45
C TRP A 98 6.88 -4.47 -2.49
N ILE A 99 5.86 -3.66 -2.67
CA ILE A 99 4.46 -4.05 -2.89
C ILE A 99 3.95 -3.29 -4.11
N VAL A 100 3.27 -3.97 -5.02
CA VAL A 100 2.61 -3.34 -6.17
C VAL A 100 1.11 -3.29 -5.92
N ALA A 101 0.52 -2.14 -6.18
CA ALA A 101 -0.92 -1.92 -6.09
C ALA A 101 -1.42 -1.19 -7.33
N LEU A 102 -2.67 -1.46 -7.71
CA LEU A 102 -3.38 -0.74 -8.77
C LEU A 102 -4.55 0.04 -8.19
N GLY A 103 -4.62 1.32 -8.55
CA GLY A 103 -5.56 2.28 -7.99
C GLY A 103 -5.13 2.81 -6.62
N TYR A 104 -5.90 3.77 -6.12
CA TYR A 104 -5.69 4.39 -4.81
C TYR A 104 -7.02 4.84 -4.20
N ALA A 105 -7.01 5.20 -2.93
CA ALA A 105 -8.10 5.88 -2.24
C ALA A 105 -7.72 7.33 -2.03
N GLY A 106 -8.64 8.24 -2.32
CA GLY A 106 -8.45 9.67 -2.13
C GLY A 106 -9.59 10.26 -1.30
N TRP A 107 -9.25 11.20 -0.44
CA TRP A 107 -10.18 11.98 0.38
C TRP A 107 -9.95 13.46 0.11
N GLY A 108 -11.03 14.21 -0.03
CA GLY A 108 -10.98 15.67 -0.09
C GLY A 108 -10.58 16.29 1.25
N GLU A 109 -10.43 17.62 1.26
CA GLU A 109 -10.13 18.41 2.46
C GLU A 109 -11.05 18.04 3.63
N GLY A 110 -10.49 17.63 4.77
CA GLY A 110 -11.18 17.25 6.00
C GLY A 110 -12.01 15.97 5.93
N GLN A 111 -12.21 15.37 4.77
CA GLN A 111 -13.09 14.20 4.62
C GLN A 111 -12.60 13.00 5.44
N LEU A 112 -11.32 12.69 5.42
CA LEU A 112 -10.78 11.57 6.19
C LEU A 112 -10.94 11.80 7.70
N ASP A 113 -10.72 13.01 8.17
CA ASP A 113 -10.87 13.37 9.59
C ASP A 113 -12.32 13.20 10.06
N GLU A 114 -13.28 13.58 9.22
CA GLU A 114 -14.70 13.34 9.51
C GLU A 114 -15.03 11.84 9.56
N GLU A 115 -14.52 11.05 8.61
CA GLU A 115 -14.74 9.60 8.58
C GLU A 115 -14.09 8.91 9.79
N MET A 116 -12.92 9.35 10.22
CA MET A 116 -12.26 8.86 11.44
C MET A 116 -13.08 9.18 12.69
N THR A 117 -13.64 10.38 12.78
CA THR A 117 -14.52 10.79 13.90
C THR A 117 -15.78 9.91 13.98
N ARG A 118 -16.26 9.42 12.84
CA ARG A 118 -17.42 8.50 12.76
C ARG A 118 -17.02 7.02 12.89
N HIS A 119 -15.79 6.74 13.31
CA HIS A 119 -15.25 5.38 13.44
C HIS A 119 -15.19 4.58 12.13
N GLY A 120 -15.15 5.27 10.97
CA GLY A 120 -14.97 4.63 9.67
C GLY A 120 -13.59 4.06 9.44
N TRP A 121 -12.60 4.61 10.14
CA TRP A 121 -11.19 4.21 10.03
C TRP A 121 -10.53 4.12 11.40
N PHE A 122 -9.60 3.21 11.54
CA PHE A 122 -8.70 3.11 12.68
C PHE A 122 -7.27 3.44 12.22
N ALA A 123 -6.62 4.39 12.90
CA ALA A 123 -5.22 4.71 12.65
C ALA A 123 -4.31 3.87 13.54
N ALA A 124 -3.31 3.26 12.93
CA ALA A 124 -2.27 2.53 13.62
C ALA A 124 -0.89 2.99 13.13
N ASP A 125 0.09 2.95 14.01
CA ASP A 125 1.48 3.19 13.61
C ASP A 125 1.94 2.09 12.66
N CYS A 126 2.54 2.50 11.54
CA CYS A 126 3.06 1.58 10.56
C CYS A 126 4.51 1.22 10.87
N GLU A 127 4.82 -0.07 10.87
CA GLU A 127 6.19 -0.58 10.89
C GLU A 127 6.52 -1.25 9.55
N GLN A 128 7.78 -1.13 9.11
CA GLN A 128 8.24 -1.77 7.87
C GLN A 128 7.98 -3.29 7.85
N LYS A 129 8.06 -3.93 9.02
CA LYS A 129 7.77 -5.35 9.18
C LYS A 129 6.32 -5.68 8.82
N ILE A 130 5.36 -4.87 9.28
CA ILE A 130 3.94 -5.06 8.96
C ILE A 130 3.71 -4.81 7.47
N LEU A 131 4.35 -3.78 6.93
CA LEU A 131 4.18 -3.39 5.53
C LEU A 131 4.75 -4.45 4.57
N PHE A 132 6.00 -4.86 4.75
CA PHE A 132 6.74 -5.66 3.76
C PHE A 132 6.90 -7.13 4.10
N ASP A 133 6.99 -7.49 5.39
CA ASP A 133 7.34 -8.84 5.82
C ASP A 133 6.12 -9.65 6.30
N THR A 134 4.94 -9.00 6.43
CA THR A 134 3.69 -9.65 6.83
C THR A 134 2.84 -9.99 5.60
N PRO A 135 2.30 -11.21 5.48
CA PRO A 135 1.36 -11.57 4.42
C PRO A 135 0.17 -10.60 4.37
N SER A 136 -0.35 -10.34 3.16
CA SER A 136 -1.39 -9.32 2.96
C SER A 136 -2.69 -9.58 3.74
N ASP A 137 -3.08 -10.83 3.90
CA ASP A 137 -4.26 -11.27 4.66
C ASP A 137 -4.07 -11.19 6.19
N GLU A 138 -2.83 -11.07 6.66
CA GLU A 138 -2.50 -10.93 8.08
C GLU A 138 -2.19 -9.48 8.49
N ARG A 139 -1.96 -8.56 7.54
CA ARG A 139 -1.55 -7.17 7.81
C ARG A 139 -2.55 -6.42 8.68
N TRP A 140 -3.83 -6.59 8.42
CA TRP A 140 -4.89 -5.95 9.20
C TRP A 140 -4.82 -6.35 10.68
N ALA A 141 -4.78 -7.65 10.95
CA ALA A 141 -4.66 -8.15 12.32
C ALA A 141 -3.33 -7.75 12.97
N ALA A 142 -2.23 -7.76 12.21
CA ALA A 142 -0.92 -7.34 12.71
C ALA A 142 -0.91 -5.86 13.13
N ALA A 143 -1.57 -4.98 12.36
CA ALA A 143 -1.69 -3.57 12.71
C ALA A 143 -2.47 -3.36 14.01
N PHE A 144 -3.60 -4.03 14.21
CA PHE A 144 -4.35 -3.95 15.47
C PHE A 144 -3.57 -4.50 16.66
N ASN A 145 -2.90 -5.65 16.48
CA ASN A 145 -2.08 -6.24 17.53
C ASN A 145 -0.91 -5.33 17.93
N ALA A 146 -0.31 -4.60 17.00
CA ALA A 146 0.75 -3.64 17.29
C ALA A 146 0.27 -2.49 18.19
N GLU A 147 -1.01 -2.12 18.10
CA GLU A 147 -1.66 -1.14 18.99
C GLU A 147 -2.21 -1.76 20.30
N GLY A 148 -1.91 -3.04 20.55
CA GLY A 148 -2.39 -3.75 21.73
C GLY A 148 -3.86 -4.13 21.69
N ILE A 149 -4.48 -4.11 20.52
CA ILE A 149 -5.89 -4.44 20.31
C ILE A 149 -5.98 -5.83 19.69
N ASP A 150 -6.71 -6.75 20.35
CA ASP A 150 -7.03 -8.04 19.75
C ASP A 150 -8.17 -7.87 18.73
N PRO A 151 -7.91 -8.04 17.41
CA PRO A 151 -8.93 -7.85 16.39
C PRO A 151 -10.11 -8.82 16.51
N ARG A 152 -9.97 -9.93 17.20
CA ARG A 152 -11.06 -10.89 17.46
C ARG A 152 -12.11 -10.36 18.43
N LEU A 153 -11.74 -9.31 19.20
CA LEU A 153 -12.64 -8.63 20.13
C LEU A 153 -13.38 -7.47 19.48
N LEU A 154 -13.01 -7.10 18.25
CA LEU A 154 -13.75 -6.10 17.48
C LEU A 154 -15.07 -6.74 17.06
N ALA A 155 -16.18 -6.29 17.67
CA ALA A 155 -17.50 -6.83 17.41
C ALA A 155 -17.82 -6.77 15.91
N THR A 156 -18.13 -7.90 15.32
CA THR A 156 -18.70 -8.02 13.98
C THR A 156 -20.21 -7.79 14.00
N GLU A 157 -20.76 -7.30 15.09
CA GLU A 157 -22.17 -7.00 15.20
C GLU A 157 -22.52 -5.70 14.45
N THR A 158 -22.80 -5.86 13.18
CA THR A 158 -23.80 -5.00 12.55
C THR A 158 -25.11 -5.28 13.31
N GLY A 159 -25.49 -4.34 14.18
CA GLY A 159 -26.75 -4.43 14.89
C GLY A 159 -27.87 -4.65 13.89
N ALA A 160 -28.45 -5.83 13.91
CA ALA A 160 -29.77 -6.08 13.37
C ALA A 160 -30.75 -5.44 14.33
N ALA A 161 -31.23 -4.25 13.97
CA ALA A 161 -32.43 -3.69 14.56
C ALA A 161 -33.62 -4.22 13.77
#